data_ef935d6259cbd176c9a5291dfc6ce4f5
#
_entry.id   ef935d6259cbd176c9a5291dfc6ce4f5
#
_cell.length_a   1.000
_cell.length_b   1.000
_cell.length_c   1.000
_cell.angle_alpha   90.00
_cell.angle_beta   90.00
_cell.angle_gamma   90.00
#
_symmetry.space_group_name_H-M   'P 1'
#
loop_
_entity.id
_entity.type
_entity.pdbx_description
1 polymer ?
#
loop_
_entity_poly.entity_id
_entity_poly.type
_entity_poly.pdbx_seq_one_letter_code
_entity_poly.pdbx_strand_id
1 'polypeptide(L)'
;MIHEILPVGPLQCNCSILGDEHSHEAIVVDPGDDIPRILALLAKHDLKVKQILITHAHIDHIAGAHRLKQITGAPILCNKNDVAQIKIMDEQAAWLGIPTPTVHNPDDTLDDGKIITIGAGQTALSGSILHTPGHTQGSVCLYVPDQTLLLAGDTLFAASAKKSLERRSGKLAGDKASSDVFARSIGVG
;
A
#
# COMPACT_ATOMS: atom_id res chain seq x y z
N MET A 1 7.26 -7.86 -13.90
CA MET A 1 6.39 -7.55 -12.76
C MET A 1 5.16 -6.79 -13.24
N ILE A 2 3.99 -7.15 -12.76
CA ILE A 2 2.73 -6.41 -12.97
C ILE A 2 2.59 -5.39 -11.84
N HIS A 3 2.32 -4.13 -12.20
CA HIS A 3 1.95 -3.09 -11.23
C HIS A 3 0.74 -2.34 -11.77
N GLU A 4 -0.40 -2.54 -11.12
CA GLU A 4 -1.65 -1.80 -11.39
C GLU A 4 -1.94 -0.86 -10.23
N ILE A 5 -2.35 0.35 -10.52
CA ILE A 5 -2.81 1.34 -9.54
C ILE A 5 -4.27 1.64 -9.82
N LEU A 6 -5.12 1.48 -8.80
CA LEU A 6 -6.55 1.71 -8.90
C LEU A 6 -6.99 2.69 -7.81
N PRO A 7 -7.45 3.89 -8.18
CA PRO A 7 -8.13 4.76 -7.22
C PRO A 7 -9.44 4.12 -6.77
N VAL A 8 -9.60 3.97 -5.45
CA VAL A 8 -10.75 3.28 -4.82
C VAL A 8 -11.48 4.18 -3.83
N GLY A 9 -12.76 3.95 -3.70
CA GLY A 9 -13.64 4.62 -2.75
C GLY A 9 -13.81 6.12 -2.97
N PRO A 10 -14.59 6.78 -2.10
CA PRO A 10 -14.91 8.22 -2.22
C PRO A 10 -13.68 9.13 -2.14
N LEU A 11 -12.67 8.76 -1.35
CA LEU A 11 -11.45 9.53 -1.17
C LEU A 11 -10.37 9.23 -2.24
N GLN A 12 -10.66 8.31 -3.18
CA GLN A 12 -9.77 7.92 -4.28
C GLN A 12 -8.39 7.48 -3.79
N CYS A 13 -8.36 6.70 -2.69
CA CYS A 13 -7.14 6.07 -2.21
C CYS A 13 -6.51 5.20 -3.31
N ASN A 14 -5.20 5.27 -3.48
CA ASN A 14 -4.48 4.48 -4.47
C ASN A 14 -4.26 3.05 -3.96
N CYS A 15 -5.17 2.13 -4.31
CA CYS A 15 -4.92 0.70 -4.15
C CYS A 15 -3.90 0.24 -5.19
N SER A 16 -2.81 -0.41 -4.75
CA SER A 16 -1.80 -0.97 -5.64
C SER A 16 -1.85 -2.49 -5.66
N ILE A 17 -1.72 -3.09 -6.86
CA ILE A 17 -1.58 -4.53 -7.06
C ILE A 17 -0.19 -4.78 -7.63
N LEU A 18 0.65 -5.50 -6.88
CA LEU A 18 1.96 -5.96 -7.35
C LEU A 18 1.87 -7.45 -7.63
N GLY A 19 2.12 -7.86 -8.86
CA GLY A 19 2.06 -9.26 -9.30
C GLY A 19 3.37 -9.76 -9.90
N ASP A 20 3.71 -11.01 -9.60
CA ASP A 20 4.76 -11.73 -10.27
C ASP A 20 4.19 -12.51 -11.47
N GLU A 21 4.68 -12.20 -12.67
CA GLU A 21 4.20 -12.78 -13.93
C GLU A 21 4.48 -14.29 -14.08
N HIS A 22 5.45 -14.81 -13.34
CA HIS A 22 5.84 -16.21 -13.42
C HIS A 22 5.06 -17.11 -12.45
N SER A 23 4.93 -16.67 -11.21
CA SER A 23 4.20 -17.43 -10.17
C SER A 23 2.71 -17.14 -10.15
N HIS A 24 2.28 -16.06 -10.79
CA HIS A 24 0.92 -15.51 -10.69
C HIS A 24 0.51 -15.14 -9.25
N GLU A 25 1.48 -14.93 -8.37
CA GLU A 25 1.24 -14.46 -7.01
C GLU A 25 1.19 -12.94 -6.96
N ALA A 26 0.37 -12.39 -6.07
CA ALA A 26 0.20 -10.95 -5.93
C ALA A 26 0.14 -10.48 -4.49
N ILE A 27 0.54 -9.22 -4.29
CA ILE A 27 0.28 -8.43 -3.10
C ILE A 27 -0.73 -7.35 -3.48
N VAL A 28 -1.74 -7.13 -2.63
CA VAL A 28 -2.64 -5.98 -2.75
C VAL A 28 -2.35 -5.04 -1.60
N VAL A 29 -2.09 -3.78 -1.91
CA VAL A 29 -1.77 -2.73 -0.93
C VAL A 29 -2.92 -1.74 -0.87
N ASP A 30 -3.42 -1.46 0.32
CA ASP A 30 -4.48 -0.51 0.63
C ASP A 30 -5.78 -0.72 -0.17
N PRO A 31 -6.44 -1.90 -0.06
CA PRO A 31 -7.73 -2.15 -0.71
C PRO A 31 -8.87 -1.49 0.06
N GLY A 32 -8.92 -0.17 0.06
CA GLY A 32 -9.86 0.60 0.87
C GLY A 32 -11.32 0.42 0.47
N ASP A 33 -11.60 0.18 -0.82
CA ASP A 33 -12.96 -0.01 -1.35
C ASP A 33 -12.92 -0.67 -2.74
N ASP A 34 -14.04 -0.64 -3.47
CA ASP A 34 -14.14 -1.10 -4.88
C ASP A 34 -13.65 -2.53 -5.11
N ILE A 35 -13.86 -3.44 -4.15
CA ILE A 35 -13.38 -4.83 -4.22
C ILE A 35 -13.72 -5.53 -5.56
N PRO A 36 -14.90 -5.35 -6.18
CA PRO A 36 -15.16 -5.94 -7.50
C PRO A 36 -14.19 -5.48 -8.59
N ARG A 37 -13.75 -4.21 -8.57
CA ARG A 37 -12.77 -3.69 -9.54
C ARG A 37 -11.37 -4.24 -9.28
N ILE A 38 -10.98 -4.38 -8.00
CA ILE A 38 -9.72 -5.04 -7.62
C ILE A 38 -9.71 -6.49 -8.12
N LEU A 39 -10.80 -7.25 -7.89
CA LEU A 39 -10.92 -8.64 -8.36
C LEU A 39 -10.90 -8.74 -9.89
N ALA A 40 -11.47 -7.78 -10.60
CA ALA A 40 -11.42 -7.75 -12.07
C ALA A 40 -9.98 -7.56 -12.59
N LEU A 41 -9.18 -6.70 -11.95
CA LEU A 41 -7.76 -6.54 -12.29
C LEU A 41 -6.94 -7.79 -11.96
N LEU A 42 -7.17 -8.42 -10.81
CA LEU A 42 -6.53 -9.69 -10.46
C LEU A 42 -6.85 -10.77 -11.48
N ALA A 43 -8.13 -10.90 -11.90
CA ALA A 43 -8.55 -11.86 -12.90
C ALA A 43 -7.97 -11.56 -14.30
N LYS A 44 -7.88 -10.27 -14.70
CA LYS A 44 -7.26 -9.84 -15.96
C LYS A 44 -5.83 -10.38 -16.12
N HIS A 45 -5.09 -10.46 -15.02
CA HIS A 45 -3.69 -10.88 -15.00
C HIS A 45 -3.49 -12.31 -14.43
N ASP A 46 -4.59 -13.06 -14.19
CA ASP A 46 -4.56 -14.40 -13.58
C ASP A 46 -3.78 -14.43 -12.24
N LEU A 47 -3.95 -13.39 -11.41
CA LEU A 47 -3.21 -13.22 -10.17
C LEU A 47 -3.95 -13.80 -8.95
N LYS A 48 -3.20 -14.44 -8.06
CA LYS A 48 -3.65 -14.97 -6.77
C LYS A 48 -3.07 -14.16 -5.63
N VAL A 49 -3.93 -13.53 -4.83
CA VAL A 49 -3.47 -12.70 -3.70
C VAL A 49 -2.87 -13.57 -2.62
N LYS A 50 -1.63 -13.28 -2.25
CA LYS A 50 -0.89 -13.96 -1.17
C LYS A 50 -0.87 -13.16 0.11
N GLN A 51 -0.88 -11.83 0.00
CA GLN A 51 -0.85 -10.92 1.14
C GLN A 51 -1.63 -9.64 0.81
N ILE A 52 -2.29 -9.10 1.82
CA ILE A 52 -2.94 -7.79 1.80
C ILE A 52 -2.18 -6.90 2.77
N LEU A 53 -1.53 -5.87 2.26
CA LEU A 53 -0.74 -4.94 3.05
C LEU A 53 -1.52 -3.64 3.26
N ILE A 54 -1.49 -3.14 4.48
CA ILE A 54 -2.10 -1.87 4.86
C ILE A 54 -0.99 -0.92 5.27
N THR A 55 -0.80 0.15 4.50
CA THR A 55 0.24 1.16 4.80
C THR A 55 -0.04 1.88 6.10
N HIS A 56 -1.32 2.15 6.39
CA HIS A 56 -1.80 2.68 7.67
C HIS A 56 -3.32 2.45 7.81
N ALA A 57 -3.84 2.46 9.03
CA ALA A 57 -5.22 2.02 9.28
C ALA A 57 -6.26 3.16 9.25
N HIS A 58 -6.14 4.13 8.32
CA HIS A 58 -7.27 4.98 8.00
C HIS A 58 -8.29 4.22 7.15
N ILE A 59 -9.55 4.62 7.30
CA ILE A 59 -10.70 3.91 6.75
C ILE A 59 -10.62 3.70 5.24
N ASP A 60 -10.14 4.70 4.50
CA ASP A 60 -10.02 4.69 3.04
C ASP A 60 -8.89 3.77 2.53
N HIS A 61 -8.01 3.30 3.41
CA HIS A 61 -6.96 2.32 3.09
C HIS A 61 -7.32 0.89 3.51
N ILE A 62 -8.03 0.71 4.64
CA ILE A 62 -8.26 -0.61 5.23
C ILE A 62 -9.68 -1.16 5.05
N ALA A 63 -10.69 -0.33 4.73
CA ALA A 63 -12.10 -0.71 4.84
C ALA A 63 -12.49 -1.95 3.99
N GLY A 64 -11.91 -2.12 2.81
CA GLY A 64 -12.17 -3.28 1.94
C GLY A 64 -11.33 -4.51 2.25
N ALA A 65 -10.29 -4.39 3.10
CA ALA A 65 -9.32 -5.46 3.32
C ALA A 65 -9.94 -6.75 3.87
N HIS A 66 -10.87 -6.64 4.82
CA HIS A 66 -11.56 -7.82 5.38
C HIS A 66 -12.37 -8.56 4.33
N ARG A 67 -13.11 -7.84 3.48
CA ARG A 67 -13.88 -8.43 2.39
C ARG A 67 -12.97 -9.10 1.36
N LEU A 68 -11.85 -8.47 1.01
CA LEU A 68 -10.87 -9.08 0.11
C LEU A 68 -10.27 -10.35 0.70
N LYS A 69 -9.92 -10.35 2.00
CA LYS A 69 -9.48 -11.55 2.72
C LYS A 69 -10.51 -12.67 2.69
N GLN A 70 -11.80 -12.38 2.91
CA GLN A 70 -12.85 -13.40 2.86
C GLN A 70 -12.92 -14.10 1.50
N ILE A 71 -12.65 -13.38 0.41
CA ILE A 71 -12.72 -13.90 -0.96
C ILE A 71 -11.44 -14.65 -1.33
N THR A 72 -10.28 -14.14 -0.94
CA THR A 72 -8.97 -14.64 -1.41
C THR A 72 -8.30 -15.59 -0.43
N GLY A 73 -8.66 -15.54 0.85
CA GLY A 73 -7.98 -16.24 1.94
C GLY A 73 -6.65 -15.61 2.35
N ALA A 74 -6.22 -14.52 1.71
CA ALA A 74 -4.94 -13.90 1.98
C ALA A 74 -4.91 -13.19 3.35
N PRO A 75 -3.81 -13.28 4.13
CA PRO A 75 -3.67 -12.59 5.40
C PRO A 75 -3.57 -11.08 5.21
N ILE A 76 -4.09 -10.32 6.18
CA ILE A 76 -3.97 -8.88 6.28
C ILE A 76 -2.78 -8.56 7.19
N LEU A 77 -1.86 -7.74 6.69
CA LEU A 77 -0.69 -7.25 7.41
C LEU A 77 -0.79 -5.73 7.59
N CYS A 78 -0.60 -5.26 8.83
CA CYS A 78 -0.59 -3.84 9.17
C CYS A 78 0.36 -3.62 10.35
N ASN A 79 0.94 -2.44 10.48
CA ASN A 79 1.80 -2.16 11.64
C ASN A 79 0.98 -2.15 12.94
N LYS A 80 1.51 -2.79 13.98
CA LYS A 80 0.83 -2.91 15.29
C LYS A 80 0.50 -1.58 15.96
N ASN A 81 1.24 -0.51 15.65
CA ASN A 81 1.02 0.80 16.23
C ASN A 81 -0.27 1.46 15.71
N ASP A 82 -0.86 0.93 14.61
CA ASP A 82 -2.12 1.42 14.03
C ASP A 82 -3.36 0.63 14.50
N VAL A 83 -3.22 -0.36 15.38
CA VAL A 83 -4.37 -1.07 15.97
C VAL A 83 -5.33 -0.10 16.69
N ALA A 84 -4.83 1.01 17.22
CA ALA A 84 -5.65 2.05 17.82
C ALA A 84 -6.60 2.72 16.79
N GLN A 85 -6.16 2.90 15.55
CA GLN A 85 -6.98 3.44 14.45
C GLN A 85 -8.11 2.47 14.06
N ILE A 86 -7.86 1.17 14.12
CA ILE A 86 -8.89 0.15 13.85
C ILE A 86 -9.99 0.21 14.90
N LYS A 87 -9.67 0.50 16.15
CA LYS A 87 -10.65 0.57 17.26
C LYS A 87 -11.61 1.75 17.17
N ILE A 88 -11.25 2.81 16.43
CA ILE A 88 -12.08 4.00 16.21
C ILE A 88 -12.65 4.07 14.80
N MET A 89 -12.84 2.92 14.16
CA MET A 89 -13.32 2.84 12.78
C MET A 89 -14.74 3.40 12.60
N ASP A 90 -15.57 3.29 13.61
CA ASP A 90 -16.92 3.89 13.67
C ASP A 90 -16.85 5.43 13.69
N GLU A 91 -15.92 6.01 14.43
CA GLU A 91 -15.68 7.46 14.44
C GLU A 91 -15.18 7.93 13.06
N GLN A 92 -14.24 7.20 12.46
CA GLN A 92 -13.74 7.52 11.11
C GLN A 92 -14.86 7.45 10.06
N ALA A 93 -15.73 6.43 10.13
CA ALA A 93 -16.89 6.27 9.24
C ALA A 93 -17.89 7.43 9.42
N ALA A 94 -18.15 7.83 10.68
CA ALA A 94 -19.04 8.94 10.98
C ALA A 94 -18.55 10.27 10.40
N TRP A 95 -17.25 10.54 10.43
CA TRP A 95 -16.67 11.75 9.81
C TRP A 95 -16.89 11.82 8.31
N LEU A 96 -16.90 10.68 7.64
CA LEU A 96 -17.13 10.59 6.20
C LEU A 96 -18.61 10.43 5.83
N GLY A 97 -19.50 10.25 6.82
CA GLY A 97 -20.92 10.02 6.58
C GLY A 97 -21.21 8.70 5.86
N ILE A 98 -20.38 7.68 6.05
CA ILE A 98 -20.51 6.35 5.44
C ILE A 98 -20.82 5.28 6.51
N PRO A 99 -21.38 4.12 6.12
CA PRO A 99 -21.54 3.00 7.05
C PRO A 99 -20.19 2.50 7.56
N THR A 100 -20.13 2.12 8.83
CA THR A 100 -18.92 1.54 9.43
C THR A 100 -18.57 0.23 8.72
N PRO A 101 -17.38 0.10 8.12
CA PRO A 101 -16.94 -1.14 7.49
C PRO A 101 -16.60 -2.20 8.54
N THR A 102 -16.72 -3.47 8.17
CA THR A 102 -16.21 -4.56 8.99
C THR A 102 -14.70 -4.63 8.85
N VAL A 103 -13.99 -4.27 9.91
CA VAL A 103 -12.53 -4.37 9.99
C VAL A 103 -12.14 -5.19 11.21
N HIS A 104 -11.18 -6.09 11.05
CA HIS A 104 -10.64 -6.92 12.12
C HIS A 104 -9.15 -6.59 12.36
N ASN A 105 -8.64 -7.07 13.49
CA ASN A 105 -7.21 -6.98 13.75
C ASN A 105 -6.42 -7.68 12.63
N PRO A 106 -5.26 -7.14 12.24
CA PRO A 106 -4.37 -7.77 11.27
C PRO A 106 -3.95 -9.18 11.72
N ASP A 107 -3.66 -10.04 10.75
CA ASP A 107 -3.16 -11.40 11.01
C ASP A 107 -1.66 -11.38 11.38
N ASP A 108 -0.93 -10.38 10.90
CA ASP A 108 0.52 -10.22 11.14
C ASP A 108 0.90 -8.73 11.09
N THR A 109 2.11 -8.40 11.56
CA THR A 109 2.59 -7.02 11.64
C THR A 109 3.56 -6.68 10.50
N LEU A 110 3.52 -5.41 10.06
CA LEU A 110 4.49 -4.79 9.16
C LEU A 110 5.52 -4.03 10.01
N ASP A 111 6.47 -4.75 10.60
CA ASP A 111 7.56 -4.14 11.35
C ASP A 111 8.65 -3.60 10.40
N ASP A 112 9.41 -2.61 10.87
CA ASP A 112 10.53 -2.02 10.11
C ASP A 112 11.55 -3.07 9.69
N GLY A 113 11.99 -3.02 8.44
CA GLY A 113 12.92 -3.98 7.86
C GLY A 113 12.30 -5.34 7.49
N LYS A 114 11.01 -5.61 7.75
CA LYS A 114 10.36 -6.85 7.34
C LYS A 114 10.41 -6.98 5.82
N ILE A 115 10.84 -8.15 5.34
CA ILE A 115 10.86 -8.46 3.92
C ILE A 115 9.52 -9.08 3.50
N ILE A 116 8.96 -8.55 2.44
CA ILE A 116 7.74 -9.04 1.79
C ILE A 116 8.17 -9.66 0.46
N THR A 117 7.78 -10.91 0.23
CA THR A 117 8.17 -11.64 -0.99
C THR A 117 6.97 -12.37 -1.59
N ILE A 118 6.85 -12.35 -2.92
CA ILE A 118 5.98 -13.21 -3.71
C ILE A 118 6.78 -13.85 -4.84
N GLY A 119 6.35 -15.04 -5.28
CA GLY A 119 7.11 -15.84 -6.22
C GLY A 119 8.27 -16.58 -5.55
N ALA A 120 9.13 -17.19 -6.37
CA ALA A 120 10.26 -17.96 -5.93
C ALA A 120 11.47 -17.83 -6.86
N GLY A 121 12.66 -18.09 -6.31
CA GLY A 121 13.92 -18.05 -7.10
C GLY A 121 14.35 -16.63 -7.47
N GLN A 122 15.03 -16.51 -8.60
CA GLN A 122 15.61 -15.23 -9.04
C GLN A 122 14.58 -14.22 -9.57
N THR A 123 13.36 -14.67 -9.84
CA THR A 123 12.27 -13.81 -10.34
C THR A 123 11.33 -13.34 -9.24
N ALA A 124 11.56 -13.80 -8.00
CA ALA A 124 10.72 -13.39 -6.88
C ALA A 124 10.72 -11.87 -6.69
N LEU A 125 9.53 -11.30 -6.58
CA LEU A 125 9.37 -9.91 -6.19
C LEU A 125 9.65 -9.79 -4.69
N SER A 126 10.63 -8.98 -4.32
CA SER A 126 11.00 -8.75 -2.92
C SER A 126 11.05 -7.26 -2.60
N GLY A 127 10.45 -6.89 -1.48
CA GLY A 127 10.48 -5.52 -0.97
C GLY A 127 10.67 -5.48 0.54
N SER A 128 11.11 -4.36 1.06
CA SER A 128 11.30 -4.12 2.49
C SER A 128 10.29 -3.10 3.02
N ILE A 129 9.80 -3.34 4.23
CA ILE A 129 8.97 -2.38 4.96
C ILE A 129 9.86 -1.32 5.60
N LEU A 130 9.50 -0.07 5.41
CA LEU A 130 10.09 1.08 6.07
C LEU A 130 9.05 1.69 7.01
N HIS A 131 9.30 1.71 8.31
CA HIS A 131 8.41 2.35 9.28
C HIS A 131 8.59 3.87 9.19
N THR A 132 7.51 4.58 8.86
CA THR A 132 7.50 6.03 8.59
C THR A 132 6.43 6.74 9.43
N PRO A 133 6.54 6.70 10.77
CA PRO A 133 5.53 7.28 11.64
C PRO A 133 5.42 8.79 11.44
N GLY A 134 4.21 9.32 11.51
CA GLY A 134 3.92 10.75 11.32
C GLY A 134 2.46 11.00 10.99
N HIS A 135 1.99 10.55 9.82
CA HIS A 135 0.57 10.61 9.43
C HIS A 135 -0.28 9.76 10.40
N THR A 136 0.13 8.51 10.62
CA THR A 136 -0.26 7.70 11.77
C THR A 136 0.99 7.18 12.50
N GLN A 137 0.81 6.59 13.68
CA GLN A 137 1.92 5.99 14.43
C GLN A 137 2.42 4.69 13.81
N GLY A 138 1.58 4.01 13.03
CA GLY A 138 1.91 2.77 12.34
C GLY A 138 2.14 2.92 10.84
N SER A 139 2.23 4.15 10.32
CA SER A 139 2.48 4.37 8.89
C SER A 139 3.75 3.65 8.42
N VAL A 140 3.64 2.93 7.30
CA VAL A 140 4.76 2.25 6.65
C VAL A 140 4.78 2.52 5.15
N CYS A 141 5.97 2.39 4.56
CA CYS A 141 6.15 2.32 3.12
C CYS A 141 6.64 0.93 2.73
N LEU A 142 6.27 0.45 1.54
CA LEU A 142 6.88 -0.73 0.92
C LEU A 142 7.88 -0.27 -0.14
N TYR A 143 9.15 -0.59 0.04
CA TYR A 143 10.21 -0.30 -0.92
C TYR A 143 10.62 -1.58 -1.67
N VAL A 144 10.53 -1.56 -3.00
CA VAL A 144 10.88 -2.65 -3.90
C VAL A 144 12.08 -2.21 -4.75
N PRO A 145 13.31 -2.50 -4.31
CA PRO A 145 14.53 -1.94 -4.90
C PRO A 145 14.71 -2.31 -6.37
N ASP A 146 14.50 -3.58 -6.73
CA ASP A 146 14.68 -4.07 -8.11
C ASP A 146 13.73 -3.42 -9.12
N GLN A 147 12.66 -2.81 -8.65
CA GLN A 147 11.69 -2.07 -9.46
C GLN A 147 11.81 -0.56 -9.31
N THR A 148 12.72 -0.10 -8.45
CA THR A 148 12.84 1.32 -8.10
C THR A 148 11.49 1.90 -7.68
N LEU A 149 10.71 1.13 -6.90
CA LEU A 149 9.33 1.44 -6.53
C LEU A 149 9.23 1.66 -5.01
N LEU A 150 8.54 2.73 -4.62
CA LEU A 150 8.16 3.01 -3.24
C LEU A 150 6.64 3.22 -3.17
N LEU A 151 5.92 2.34 -2.48
CA LEU A 151 4.52 2.55 -2.12
C LEU A 151 4.47 3.18 -0.74
N ALA A 152 4.09 4.45 -0.69
CA ALA A 152 4.27 5.28 0.50
C ALA A 152 2.98 5.56 1.28
N GLY A 153 1.81 5.07 0.81
CA GLY A 153 0.53 5.48 1.37
C GLY A 153 0.48 7.02 1.49
N ASP A 154 0.00 7.50 2.62
CA ASP A 154 -0.12 8.94 2.90
C ASP A 154 1.15 9.58 3.50
N THR A 155 2.24 8.83 3.62
CA THR A 155 3.53 9.38 4.06
C THR A 155 4.07 10.42 3.09
N LEU A 156 3.78 10.28 1.78
CA LEU A 156 4.25 11.17 0.73
C LEU A 156 3.12 11.48 -0.25
N PHE A 157 2.67 12.72 -0.26
CA PHE A 157 1.76 13.23 -1.29
C PHE A 157 2.55 13.87 -2.41
N ALA A 158 2.14 13.68 -3.66
CA ALA A 158 2.78 14.23 -4.86
C ALA A 158 3.10 15.73 -4.74
N ALA A 159 2.17 16.53 -4.22
CA ALA A 159 2.34 17.96 -4.01
C ALA A 159 3.35 18.31 -2.90
N SER A 160 3.41 17.50 -1.83
CA SER A 160 4.36 17.69 -0.72
C SER A 160 5.76 17.23 -1.08
N ALA A 161 5.87 16.16 -1.87
CA ALA A 161 7.11 15.65 -2.41
C ALA A 161 7.78 16.68 -3.32
N LYS A 162 7.04 17.29 -4.25
CA LYS A 162 7.53 18.36 -5.12
C LYS A 162 8.06 19.55 -4.32
N LYS A 163 7.34 20.02 -3.31
CA LYS A 163 7.76 21.11 -2.41
C LYS A 163 9.02 20.77 -1.60
N SER A 164 9.17 19.53 -1.15
CA SER A 164 10.34 19.08 -0.39
C SER A 164 11.56 18.94 -1.28
N LEU A 165 11.40 18.48 -2.52
CA LEU A 165 12.47 18.40 -3.52
C LEU A 165 12.93 19.79 -3.95
N GLU A 166 12.02 20.74 -4.18
CA GLU A 166 12.36 22.13 -4.52
C GLU A 166 13.12 22.84 -3.40
N ARG A 167 12.82 22.55 -2.12
CA ARG A 167 13.55 23.08 -0.97
C ARG A 167 14.93 22.44 -0.78
N ARG A 168 15.13 21.19 -1.22
CA ARG A 168 16.40 20.44 -1.10
C ARG A 168 17.29 20.61 -2.32
N SER A 169 16.76 20.90 -3.50
CA SER A 169 17.54 21.13 -4.72
C SER A 169 18.49 22.35 -4.63
N GLY A 170 18.25 23.24 -3.67
CA GLY A 170 19.23 24.26 -3.29
C GLY A 170 20.43 23.76 -2.50
N LYS A 171 20.49 22.44 -2.09
CA LYS A 171 21.54 21.91 -1.22
C LYS A 171 22.16 20.56 -1.63
N LEU A 172 21.62 19.85 -2.63
CA LEU A 172 22.10 18.53 -3.06
C LEU A 172 22.12 18.43 -4.59
N ALA A 173 23.12 18.99 -5.20
CA ALA A 173 23.56 18.57 -6.53
C ALA A 173 24.27 17.22 -6.36
N GLY A 174 23.62 16.09 -6.62
CA GLY A 174 24.33 14.82 -6.62
C GLY A 174 23.58 13.51 -6.62
N ASP A 175 22.27 13.43 -6.50
CA ASP A 175 21.64 12.12 -6.45
C ASP A 175 20.39 12.01 -7.36
N LYS A 176 20.64 11.68 -8.63
CA LYS A 176 19.63 11.44 -9.64
C LYS A 176 18.77 10.19 -9.32
N ALA A 177 19.33 9.20 -8.62
CA ALA A 177 18.65 7.95 -8.29
C ALA A 177 17.46 8.17 -7.34
N SER A 178 17.60 9.08 -6.35
CA SER A 178 16.54 9.36 -5.38
C SER A 178 15.33 10.08 -5.99
N SER A 179 15.53 10.89 -7.04
CA SER A 179 14.43 11.63 -7.70
C SER A 179 13.58 10.72 -8.60
N ASP A 180 14.19 9.71 -9.23
CA ASP A 180 13.51 8.78 -10.14
C ASP A 180 12.68 7.73 -9.36
N VAL A 181 13.15 7.30 -8.19
CA VAL A 181 12.37 6.46 -7.25
C VAL A 181 11.10 7.20 -6.81
N PHE A 182 11.23 8.48 -6.53
CA PHE A 182 10.13 9.33 -6.07
C PHE A 182 9.06 9.57 -7.14
N ALA A 183 9.46 9.83 -8.38
CA ALA A 183 8.53 10.14 -9.49
C ALA A 183 7.63 8.94 -9.84
N ARG A 184 8.14 7.72 -9.77
CA ARG A 184 7.38 6.50 -10.06
C ARG A 184 6.38 6.13 -8.96
N SER A 185 6.67 6.47 -7.68
CA SER A 185 5.79 6.16 -6.55
C SER A 185 4.50 6.97 -6.53
N ILE A 186 4.47 8.11 -7.22
CA ILE A 186 3.32 9.05 -7.23
C ILE A 186 2.53 9.06 -8.54
N GLY A 187 2.81 8.12 -9.45
CA GLY A 187 2.04 7.97 -10.69
C GLY A 187 2.09 9.18 -11.65
N VAL A 188 3.15 9.99 -11.58
CA VAL A 188 3.40 11.10 -12.50
C VAL A 188 4.47 10.65 -13.49
N GLY A 189 4.02 10.08 -14.58
CA GLY A 189 4.82 9.76 -15.76
C GLY A 189 4.26 10.50 -16.95
#